data_8206c4388637f1121d50740594f6dc8f
#
_entry.id   8206c4388637f1121d50740594f6dc8f
#
_cell.length_a   1.000
_cell.length_b   1.000
_cell.length_c   1.000
_cell.angle_alpha   90.00
_cell.angle_beta   90.00
_cell.angle_gamma   90.00
#
_symmetry.space_group_name_H-M   'P 1'
#
loop_
_entity.id
_entity.type
_entity.pdbx_description
1 polymer ?
#
loop_
_entity_poly.entity_id
_entity_poly.type
_entity_poly.pdbx_seq_one_letter_code
_entity_poly.pdbx_strand_id
1 'polypeptide(L)'
;KRQTSFANLMDQAERQNRAVAVITTAPGNADQTRAMESLLTADAARQVLGALQPKPWPVNRIATISILNELKVDGSPQIIWLSNGLNDKPDGSDVTEFAAALEKIGPVTVLADSAGALPPLLLPPVSERDGLTVAAKRAASSVAASLSVRGRDDDGNVLTRQPLTFAPGESDGKLKLILPAEIRNKVTVIEIENFNSAGSTVLVDERWRRRPVGLISSRKRSASQPLLDNLFYLDKALDPFTE
;
A
#
# COMPACT_ATOMS: atom_id res chain seq x y z
N LYS A 1 14.36 -3.45 -10.87
CA LYS A 1 14.57 -4.92 -10.75
C LYS A 1 13.67 -5.71 -11.71
N ARG A 2 12.33 -5.60 -11.66
CA ARG A 2 11.43 -6.36 -12.54
C ARG A 2 11.68 -6.10 -14.02
N GLN A 3 11.86 -4.86 -14.44
CA GLN A 3 12.19 -4.51 -15.82
C GLN A 3 13.52 -5.14 -16.29
N THR A 4 14.52 -5.16 -15.42
CA THR A 4 15.81 -5.81 -15.73
C THR A 4 15.65 -7.33 -15.86
N SER A 5 14.85 -7.95 -15.00
CA SER A 5 14.54 -9.39 -15.11
C SER A 5 13.80 -9.71 -16.41
N PHE A 6 12.85 -8.87 -16.83
CA PHE A 6 12.16 -9.03 -18.11
C PHE A 6 13.11 -8.95 -19.29
N ALA A 7 13.98 -7.94 -19.33
CA ALA A 7 14.95 -7.80 -20.43
C ALA A 7 15.80 -9.08 -20.58
N ASN A 8 16.34 -9.58 -19.48
CA ASN A 8 17.16 -10.81 -19.48
C ASN A 8 16.39 -12.04 -19.97
N LEU A 9 15.09 -12.15 -19.59
CA LEU A 9 14.24 -13.26 -20.04
C LEU A 9 13.93 -13.18 -21.52
N MET A 10 13.69 -11.97 -22.05
CA MET A 10 13.47 -11.79 -23.49
C MET A 10 14.72 -12.08 -24.29
N ASP A 11 15.89 -11.66 -23.81
CA ASP A 11 17.18 -11.97 -24.44
C ASP A 11 17.46 -13.47 -24.44
N GLN A 12 17.05 -14.18 -23.40
CA GLN A 12 17.19 -15.64 -23.36
C GLN A 12 16.23 -16.32 -24.36
N ALA A 13 14.96 -15.87 -24.40
CA ALA A 13 13.97 -16.41 -25.34
C ALA A 13 14.42 -16.20 -26.81
N GLU A 14 14.94 -15.03 -27.13
CA GLU A 14 15.46 -14.70 -28.45
C GLU A 14 16.65 -15.62 -28.84
N ARG A 15 17.66 -15.75 -27.98
CA ARG A 15 18.80 -16.66 -28.20
C ARG A 15 18.39 -18.11 -28.40
N GLN A 16 17.30 -18.54 -27.76
CA GLN A 16 16.78 -19.90 -27.87
C GLN A 16 15.70 -20.06 -28.93
N ASN A 17 15.40 -19.00 -29.69
CA ASN A 17 14.32 -18.94 -30.68
C ASN A 17 12.98 -19.46 -30.14
N ARG A 18 12.64 -19.07 -28.91
CA ARG A 18 11.40 -19.46 -28.23
C ARG A 18 10.32 -18.42 -28.45
N ALA A 19 9.10 -18.88 -28.72
CA ALA A 19 7.92 -18.03 -28.66
C ALA A 19 7.57 -17.70 -27.20
N VAL A 20 6.99 -16.53 -26.98
CA VAL A 20 6.69 -15.98 -25.63
C VAL A 20 5.21 -15.61 -25.58
N ALA A 21 4.50 -16.08 -24.56
CA ALA A 21 3.20 -15.54 -24.18
C ALA A 21 3.36 -14.58 -22.98
N VAL A 22 2.74 -13.42 -23.05
CA VAL A 22 2.73 -12.44 -21.96
C VAL A 22 1.32 -12.32 -21.43
N ILE A 23 1.09 -12.78 -20.20
CA ILE A 23 -0.23 -12.79 -19.57
C ILE A 23 -0.19 -11.91 -18.33
N THR A 24 -1.14 -10.99 -18.17
CA THR A 24 -1.29 -10.15 -16.98
C THR A 24 -2.43 -10.69 -16.09
N THR A 25 -2.21 -10.68 -14.78
CA THR A 25 -3.23 -11.06 -13.79
C THR A 25 -4.16 -9.91 -13.41
N ALA A 26 -3.90 -8.69 -13.90
CA ALA A 26 -4.82 -7.55 -13.77
C ALA A 26 -5.69 -7.43 -15.04
N PRO A 27 -6.94 -6.99 -14.91
CA PRO A 27 -7.82 -6.80 -16.06
C PRO A 27 -7.19 -5.88 -17.11
N GLY A 28 -7.23 -6.30 -18.38
CA GLY A 28 -6.76 -5.54 -19.54
C GLY A 28 -7.91 -4.88 -20.30
N ASN A 29 -7.59 -4.07 -21.29
CA ASN A 29 -8.54 -3.74 -22.38
C ASN A 29 -8.59 -4.91 -23.38
N ALA A 30 -9.57 -4.86 -24.31
CA ALA A 30 -9.77 -5.94 -25.29
C ALA A 30 -8.52 -6.24 -26.15
N ASP A 31 -7.75 -5.21 -26.50
CA ASP A 31 -6.53 -5.38 -27.32
C ASP A 31 -5.40 -6.04 -26.52
N GLN A 32 -5.27 -5.70 -25.24
CA GLN A 32 -4.30 -6.34 -24.33
C GLN A 32 -4.68 -7.82 -24.11
N THR A 33 -5.94 -8.12 -23.94
CA THR A 33 -6.42 -9.51 -23.80
C THR A 33 -6.11 -10.35 -25.05
N ARG A 34 -6.35 -9.82 -26.24
CA ARG A 34 -6.01 -10.52 -27.50
C ARG A 34 -4.51 -10.76 -27.66
N ALA A 35 -3.66 -9.79 -27.27
CA ALA A 35 -2.22 -9.97 -27.28
C ALA A 35 -1.74 -11.06 -26.29
N MET A 36 -2.50 -11.32 -25.25
CA MET A 36 -2.22 -12.35 -24.26
C MET A 36 -2.59 -13.77 -24.70
N GLU A 37 -3.50 -13.89 -25.67
CA GLU A 37 -3.98 -15.17 -26.20
C GLU A 37 -3.09 -15.74 -27.30
N SER A 38 -1.99 -15.07 -27.64
CA SER A 38 -1.11 -15.47 -28.75
C SER A 38 0.35 -15.64 -28.32
N LEU A 39 1.02 -16.55 -29.03
CA LEU A 39 2.46 -16.69 -28.91
C LEU A 39 3.14 -15.62 -29.76
N LEU A 40 4.03 -14.86 -29.15
CA LEU A 40 4.74 -13.74 -29.72
C LEU A 40 6.22 -14.07 -29.95
N THR A 41 6.87 -13.37 -30.86
CA THR A 41 8.34 -13.32 -30.89
C THR A 41 8.87 -12.55 -29.68
N ALA A 42 10.13 -12.74 -29.32
CA ALA A 42 10.74 -12.02 -28.19
C ALA A 42 10.65 -10.49 -28.36
N ASP A 43 10.80 -9.97 -29.58
CA ASP A 43 10.68 -8.53 -29.87
C ASP A 43 9.25 -8.01 -29.70
N ALA A 44 8.27 -8.74 -30.20
CA ALA A 44 6.86 -8.37 -29.99
C ALA A 44 6.48 -8.41 -28.50
N ALA A 45 6.99 -9.41 -27.75
CA ALA A 45 6.81 -9.50 -26.32
C ALA A 45 7.45 -8.32 -25.56
N ARG A 46 8.66 -7.85 -25.98
CA ARG A 46 9.29 -6.63 -25.43
C ARG A 46 8.41 -5.39 -25.63
N GLN A 47 7.81 -5.24 -26.80
CA GLN A 47 6.89 -4.12 -27.07
C GLN A 47 5.65 -4.16 -26.17
N VAL A 48 5.01 -5.33 -26.04
CA VAL A 48 3.86 -5.53 -25.13
C VAL A 48 4.25 -5.20 -23.69
N LEU A 49 5.37 -5.73 -23.21
CA LEU A 49 5.87 -5.47 -21.85
C LEU A 49 6.22 -4.00 -21.61
N GLY A 50 6.80 -3.32 -22.60
CA GLY A 50 7.13 -1.89 -22.54
C GLY A 50 5.89 -0.99 -22.48
N ALA A 51 4.77 -1.44 -23.06
CA ALA A 51 3.50 -0.72 -23.04
C ALA A 51 2.67 -0.98 -21.77
N LEU A 52 3.06 -1.98 -20.94
CA LEU A 52 2.35 -2.28 -19.71
C LEU A 52 2.59 -1.19 -18.67
N GLN A 53 1.50 -0.63 -18.16
CA GLN A 53 1.52 0.32 -17.05
C GLN A 53 0.85 -0.29 -15.82
N PRO A 54 1.37 0.00 -14.62
CA PRO A 54 0.69 -0.37 -13.37
C PRO A 54 -0.71 0.22 -13.33
N LYS A 55 -1.68 -0.59 -12.96
CA LYS A 55 -3.08 -0.18 -12.81
C LYS A 55 -3.50 -0.31 -11.35
N PRO A 56 -4.37 0.58 -10.83
CA PRO A 56 -4.83 0.55 -9.44
C PRO A 56 -5.96 -0.47 -9.21
N TRP A 57 -5.97 -1.54 -9.99
CA TRP A 57 -6.99 -2.57 -9.93
C TRP A 57 -6.46 -3.83 -9.27
N PRO A 58 -7.32 -4.56 -8.54
CA PRO A 58 -6.95 -5.85 -7.99
C PRO A 58 -6.60 -6.83 -9.12
N VAL A 59 -5.73 -7.77 -8.84
CA VAL A 59 -5.45 -8.88 -9.75
C VAL A 59 -6.67 -9.83 -9.78
N ASN A 60 -6.87 -10.50 -10.91
CA ASN A 60 -7.91 -11.52 -11.06
C ASN A 60 -7.27 -12.83 -11.57
N ARG A 61 -6.71 -13.59 -10.65
CA ARG A 61 -6.03 -14.84 -10.96
C ARG A 61 -6.98 -15.89 -11.53
N ILE A 62 -8.21 -15.92 -11.05
CA ILE A 62 -9.23 -16.89 -11.53
C ILE A 62 -9.57 -16.64 -13.00
N ALA A 63 -9.80 -15.39 -13.39
CA ALA A 63 -10.02 -15.06 -14.80
C ALA A 63 -8.80 -15.38 -15.66
N THR A 64 -7.60 -15.23 -15.11
CA THR A 64 -6.35 -15.56 -15.81
C THR A 64 -6.22 -17.08 -16.07
N ILE A 65 -6.75 -17.93 -15.18
CA ILE A 65 -6.80 -19.38 -15.40
C ILE A 65 -7.60 -19.73 -16.66
N SER A 66 -8.70 -19.04 -16.95
CA SER A 66 -9.47 -19.25 -18.16
C SER A 66 -8.63 -18.95 -19.41
N ILE A 67 -7.90 -17.83 -19.42
CA ILE A 67 -6.99 -17.46 -20.52
C ILE A 67 -5.89 -18.52 -20.70
N LEU A 68 -5.31 -18.99 -19.59
CA LEU A 68 -4.28 -20.05 -19.61
C LEU A 68 -4.80 -21.36 -20.22
N ASN A 69 -6.04 -21.73 -19.94
CA ASN A 69 -6.66 -22.95 -20.47
C ASN A 69 -6.97 -22.86 -21.98
N GLU A 70 -7.16 -21.66 -22.49
CA GLU A 70 -7.41 -21.40 -23.92
C GLU A 70 -6.11 -21.32 -24.73
N LEU A 71 -5.00 -21.02 -24.06
CA LEU A 71 -3.69 -20.90 -24.70
C LEU A 71 -3.18 -22.28 -25.13
N LYS A 72 -3.08 -22.47 -26.46
CA LYS A 72 -2.49 -23.69 -27.03
C LYS A 72 -0.98 -23.54 -27.04
N VAL A 73 -0.31 -24.28 -26.19
CA VAL A 73 1.17 -24.30 -26.12
C VAL A 73 1.65 -25.69 -26.50
N ASP A 74 2.40 -25.77 -27.59
CA ASP A 74 3.02 -27.00 -28.03
C ASP A 74 4.41 -27.17 -27.36
N GLY A 75 4.77 -28.40 -27.01
CA GLY A 75 6.07 -28.73 -26.44
C GLY A 75 6.16 -28.62 -24.93
N SER A 76 7.31 -28.23 -24.39
CA SER A 76 7.59 -28.08 -22.97
C SER A 76 7.74 -26.61 -22.61
N PRO A 77 6.66 -25.91 -22.23
CA PRO A 77 6.74 -24.52 -21.86
C PRO A 77 7.44 -24.34 -20.53
N GLN A 78 8.16 -23.24 -20.38
CA GLN A 78 8.69 -22.75 -19.11
C GLN A 78 7.84 -21.59 -18.65
N ILE A 79 7.32 -21.66 -17.45
CA ILE A 79 6.47 -20.62 -16.89
C ILE A 79 7.27 -19.77 -15.92
N ILE A 80 7.21 -18.47 -16.07
CA ILE A 80 7.83 -17.51 -15.17
C ILE A 80 6.75 -16.62 -14.59
N TRP A 81 6.46 -16.81 -13.32
CA TRP A 81 5.48 -16.01 -12.61
C TRP A 81 6.15 -14.87 -11.84
N LEU A 82 5.87 -13.65 -12.25
CA LEU A 82 6.29 -12.43 -11.56
C LEU A 82 5.24 -12.06 -10.53
N SER A 83 5.42 -12.55 -9.33
CA SER A 83 4.47 -12.33 -8.22
C SER A 83 4.60 -10.92 -7.64
N ASN A 84 3.47 -10.31 -7.30
CA ASN A 84 3.43 -9.06 -6.52
C ASN A 84 3.59 -9.30 -5.01
N GLY A 85 3.61 -10.57 -4.56
CA GLY A 85 3.73 -10.94 -3.15
C GLY A 85 2.46 -10.74 -2.32
N LEU A 86 1.32 -10.42 -2.97
CA LEU A 86 0.06 -10.16 -2.28
C LEU A 86 -0.95 -11.27 -2.55
N ASN A 87 -1.76 -11.58 -1.55
CA ASN A 87 -2.95 -12.40 -1.66
C ASN A 87 -4.16 -11.46 -1.73
N ASP A 88 -5.05 -11.69 -2.70
CA ASP A 88 -6.30 -10.89 -2.80
C ASP A 88 -7.37 -11.47 -1.87
N LYS A 89 -7.36 -12.79 -1.67
CA LYS A 89 -8.21 -13.45 -0.68
C LYS A 89 -7.45 -13.73 0.61
N PRO A 90 -8.06 -13.48 1.78
CA PRO A 90 -7.41 -13.69 3.08
C PRO A 90 -6.92 -15.13 3.31
N ASP A 91 -7.61 -16.11 2.74
CA ASP A 91 -7.28 -17.55 2.83
C ASP A 91 -6.22 -18.01 1.82
N GLY A 92 -5.82 -17.13 0.87
CA GLY A 92 -4.85 -17.44 -0.17
C GLY A 92 -5.31 -18.50 -1.20
N SER A 93 -6.59 -18.84 -1.22
CA SER A 93 -7.13 -19.89 -2.11
C SER A 93 -6.92 -19.57 -3.58
N ASP A 94 -7.02 -18.29 -3.99
CA ASP A 94 -6.80 -17.83 -5.36
C ASP A 94 -5.34 -18.03 -5.83
N VAL A 95 -4.38 -17.86 -4.92
CA VAL A 95 -2.95 -18.07 -5.21
C VAL A 95 -2.67 -19.56 -5.39
N THR A 96 -3.22 -20.40 -4.52
CA THR A 96 -3.04 -21.86 -4.58
C THR A 96 -3.66 -22.45 -5.84
N GLU A 97 -4.88 -22.04 -6.20
CA GLU A 97 -5.57 -22.46 -7.41
C GLU A 97 -4.82 -22.01 -8.67
N PHE A 98 -4.34 -20.78 -8.68
CA PHE A 98 -3.55 -20.24 -9.79
C PHE A 98 -2.21 -20.97 -9.95
N ALA A 99 -1.48 -21.23 -8.85
CA ALA A 99 -0.25 -21.99 -8.88
C ALA A 99 -0.47 -23.39 -9.46
N ALA A 100 -1.51 -24.10 -8.99
CA ALA A 100 -1.85 -25.43 -9.50
C ALA A 100 -2.23 -25.41 -10.99
N ALA A 101 -2.88 -24.34 -11.47
CA ALA A 101 -3.18 -24.17 -12.89
C ALA A 101 -1.92 -23.96 -13.75
N LEU A 102 -0.97 -23.19 -13.24
CA LEU A 102 0.33 -23.00 -13.92
C LEU A 102 1.14 -24.29 -13.97
N GLU A 103 1.21 -25.04 -12.87
CA GLU A 103 1.96 -26.31 -12.77
C GLU A 103 1.43 -27.39 -13.72
N LYS A 104 0.13 -27.38 -14.06
CA LYS A 104 -0.46 -28.26 -15.07
C LYS A 104 0.08 -28.01 -16.47
N ILE A 105 0.50 -26.79 -16.77
CA ILE A 105 1.00 -26.39 -18.08
C ILE A 105 2.49 -26.71 -18.19
N GLY A 106 3.28 -26.49 -17.15
CA GLY A 106 4.72 -26.79 -17.15
C GLY A 106 5.46 -26.32 -15.90
N PRO A 107 6.78 -26.47 -15.85
CA PRO A 107 7.59 -26.04 -14.73
C PRO A 107 7.46 -24.55 -14.46
N VAL A 108 7.18 -24.18 -13.21
CA VAL A 108 6.95 -22.80 -12.78
C VAL A 108 8.14 -22.25 -12.01
N THR A 109 8.67 -21.13 -12.44
CA THR A 109 9.63 -20.32 -11.68
C THR A 109 8.95 -19.08 -11.16
N VAL A 110 8.89 -18.91 -9.83
CA VAL A 110 8.29 -17.73 -9.20
C VAL A 110 9.38 -16.72 -8.90
N LEU A 111 9.25 -15.51 -9.46
CA LEU A 111 10.06 -14.35 -9.14
C LEU A 111 9.25 -13.42 -8.25
N ALA A 112 9.58 -13.37 -6.98
CA ALA A 112 8.96 -12.49 -6.01
C ALA A 112 9.99 -11.56 -5.36
N ASP A 113 9.54 -10.40 -4.92
CA ASP A 113 10.38 -9.54 -4.07
C ASP A 113 10.52 -10.18 -2.68
N SER A 114 11.63 -9.90 -2.00
CA SER A 114 11.77 -10.30 -0.61
C SER A 114 10.73 -9.60 0.28
N ALA A 115 10.34 -10.23 1.38
CA ALA A 115 9.37 -9.66 2.31
C ALA A 115 9.72 -8.22 2.75
N GLY A 116 11.01 -7.94 2.96
CA GLY A 116 11.46 -6.60 3.34
C GLY A 116 11.38 -5.53 2.23
N ALA A 117 11.16 -5.95 0.96
CA ALA A 117 11.00 -5.04 -0.17
C ALA A 117 9.51 -4.77 -0.51
N LEU A 118 8.59 -5.45 0.15
CA LEU A 118 7.16 -5.18 -0.02
C LEU A 118 6.80 -3.83 0.61
N PRO A 119 5.88 -3.05 -0.01
CA PRO A 119 5.45 -1.78 0.55
C PRO A 119 4.82 -1.97 1.93
N PRO A 120 5.20 -1.15 2.91
CA PRO A 120 4.52 -1.13 4.20
C PRO A 120 3.14 -0.48 4.08
N LEU A 121 2.23 -0.83 4.99
CA LEU A 121 0.89 -0.30 5.09
C LEU A 121 0.81 0.65 6.29
N LEU A 122 0.36 1.88 6.07
CA LEU A 122 -0.06 2.79 7.13
C LEU A 122 -1.53 2.54 7.47
N LEU A 123 -1.84 2.51 8.75
CA LEU A 123 -3.20 2.50 9.25
C LEU A 123 -3.66 3.93 9.57
N PRO A 124 -4.98 4.19 9.57
CA PRO A 124 -5.50 5.50 9.98
C PRO A 124 -4.96 5.89 11.35
N PRO A 125 -4.53 7.14 11.53
CA PRO A 125 -3.97 7.59 12.80
C PRO A 125 -5.03 7.62 13.90
N VAL A 126 -4.59 7.45 15.14
CA VAL A 126 -5.42 7.64 16.32
C VAL A 126 -5.07 8.98 16.94
N SER A 127 -6.10 9.79 17.21
CA SER A 127 -5.94 11.09 17.86
C SER A 127 -5.70 10.92 19.35
N GLU A 128 -4.61 11.47 19.85
CA GLU A 128 -4.28 11.50 21.29
C GLU A 128 -4.21 12.95 21.78
N ARG A 129 -4.06 13.12 23.10
CA ARG A 129 -4.06 14.45 23.73
C ARG A 129 -2.97 15.35 23.12
N ASP A 130 -1.77 14.84 22.96
CA ASP A 130 -0.56 15.57 22.58
C ASP A 130 -0.05 15.25 21.16
N GLY A 131 -0.84 14.54 20.34
CA GLY A 131 -0.41 14.19 19.00
C GLY A 131 -1.29 13.19 18.27
N LEU A 132 -0.68 12.53 17.31
CA LEU A 132 -1.27 11.46 16.54
C LEU A 132 -0.45 10.17 16.70
N THR A 133 -1.07 9.08 17.06
CA THR A 133 -0.43 7.76 17.01
C THR A 133 -0.68 7.14 15.66
N VAL A 134 0.39 6.88 14.92
CA VAL A 134 0.40 6.25 13.61
C VAL A 134 0.86 4.81 13.76
N ALA A 135 0.07 3.87 13.29
CA ALA A 135 0.46 2.46 13.22
C ALA A 135 0.79 2.07 11.77
N ALA A 136 1.77 1.21 11.61
CA ALA A 136 2.11 0.64 10.32
C ALA A 136 2.30 -0.87 10.40
N LYS A 137 2.04 -1.54 9.29
CA LYS A 137 2.28 -2.96 9.11
C LYS A 137 3.26 -3.20 7.96
N ARG A 138 4.12 -4.18 8.11
CA ARG A 138 4.99 -4.68 7.03
C ARG A 138 4.94 -6.20 6.97
N ALA A 139 5.39 -6.78 5.87
CA ALA A 139 5.67 -8.21 5.84
C ALA A 139 6.78 -8.52 6.84
N ALA A 140 6.61 -9.61 7.61
CA ALA A 140 7.60 -10.04 8.58
C ALA A 140 8.96 -10.30 7.90
N SER A 141 10.02 -9.77 8.47
CA SER A 141 11.39 -9.90 7.95
C SER A 141 12.35 -10.13 9.10
N SER A 142 13.33 -10.99 8.90
CA SER A 142 14.41 -11.23 9.87
C SER A 142 15.35 -10.02 10.04
N VAL A 143 15.18 -8.98 9.21
CA VAL A 143 16.00 -7.76 9.25
C VAL A 143 15.20 -6.64 9.90
N ALA A 144 15.84 -5.94 10.84
CA ALA A 144 15.29 -4.70 11.39
C ALA A 144 15.10 -3.65 10.29
N ALA A 145 14.10 -2.79 10.43
CA ALA A 145 13.90 -1.68 9.51
C ALA A 145 13.60 -0.40 10.27
N SER A 146 14.07 0.71 9.69
CA SER A 146 13.71 2.07 10.13
C SER A 146 13.15 2.79 8.91
N LEU A 147 11.88 3.15 8.97
CA LEU A 147 11.17 3.85 7.90
C LEU A 147 10.96 5.30 8.32
N SER A 148 11.13 6.22 7.39
CA SER A 148 10.86 7.63 7.64
C SER A 148 9.39 7.93 7.38
N VAL A 149 8.65 8.32 8.41
CA VAL A 149 7.27 8.80 8.31
C VAL A 149 7.29 10.31 8.30
N ARG A 150 6.62 10.92 7.32
CA ARG A 150 6.48 12.36 7.22
C ARG A 150 5.01 12.79 7.18
N GLY A 151 4.72 13.93 7.80
CA GLY A 151 3.44 14.63 7.68
C GLY A 151 3.60 15.87 6.82
N ARG A 152 2.67 16.09 5.87
CA ARG A 152 2.66 17.23 4.95
C ARG A 152 1.36 18.02 5.07
N ASP A 153 1.42 19.31 4.72
CA ASP A 153 0.26 20.16 4.53
C ASP A 153 -0.31 20.08 3.10
N ASP A 154 -1.34 20.87 2.81
CA ASP A 154 -2.01 20.96 1.51
C ASP A 154 -1.08 21.47 0.39
N ASP A 155 -0.09 22.30 0.74
CA ASP A 155 0.90 22.85 -0.20
C ASP A 155 2.06 21.86 -0.45
N GLY A 156 2.07 20.73 0.25
CA GLY A 156 3.11 19.69 0.15
C GLY A 156 4.34 19.94 1.02
N ASN A 157 4.33 20.97 1.88
CA ASN A 157 5.43 21.23 2.79
C ASN A 157 5.50 20.15 3.89
N VAL A 158 6.70 19.71 4.21
CA VAL A 158 6.92 18.74 5.27
C VAL A 158 6.87 19.43 6.62
N LEU A 159 5.86 19.13 7.42
CA LEU A 159 5.65 19.67 8.75
C LEU A 159 6.33 18.84 9.85
N THR A 160 6.46 17.55 9.63
CA THR A 160 7.12 16.63 10.56
C THR A 160 7.76 15.47 9.82
N ARG A 161 8.83 14.93 10.38
CA ARG A 161 9.51 13.72 9.91
C ARG A 161 10.06 12.97 11.11
N GLN A 162 9.65 11.70 11.28
CA GLN A 162 10.09 10.88 12.39
C GLN A 162 10.31 9.42 11.96
N PRO A 163 11.28 8.71 12.56
CA PRO A 163 11.54 7.32 12.26
C PRO A 163 10.50 6.40 12.90
N LEU A 164 10.01 5.46 12.12
CA LEU A 164 9.22 4.32 12.58
C LEU A 164 10.09 3.06 12.48
N THR A 165 10.34 2.43 13.59
CA THR A 165 11.24 1.29 13.68
C THR A 165 10.48 -0.03 13.83
N PHE A 166 11.06 -1.08 13.26
CA PHE A 166 10.61 -2.47 13.42
C PHE A 166 11.81 -3.31 13.84
N ALA A 167 11.67 -4.10 14.88
CA ALA A 167 12.67 -5.08 15.24
C ALA A 167 12.66 -6.28 14.24
N PRO A 168 13.71 -7.12 14.25
CA PRO A 168 13.72 -8.35 13.49
C PRO A 168 12.50 -9.23 13.84
N GLY A 169 11.79 -9.74 12.82
CA GLY A 169 10.58 -10.53 12.99
C GLY A 169 9.30 -9.75 13.23
N GLU A 170 9.36 -8.47 13.55
CA GLU A 170 8.17 -7.64 13.76
C GLU A 170 7.50 -7.23 12.45
N SER A 171 6.18 -7.37 12.43
CA SER A 171 5.29 -6.94 11.35
C SER A 171 4.51 -5.66 11.68
N ASP A 172 4.40 -5.31 12.95
CA ASP A 172 3.63 -4.19 13.47
C ASP A 172 4.55 -3.14 14.09
N GLY A 173 4.37 -1.89 13.69
CA GLY A 173 5.11 -0.75 14.25
C GLY A 173 4.15 0.35 14.65
N LYS A 174 4.51 1.11 15.67
CA LYS A 174 3.76 2.28 16.14
C LYS A 174 4.70 3.46 16.33
N LEU A 175 4.21 4.64 15.97
CA LEU A 175 4.93 5.89 16.11
C LEU A 175 3.97 6.94 16.67
N LYS A 176 4.37 7.61 17.75
CA LYS A 176 3.65 8.76 18.29
C LYS A 176 4.25 10.04 17.69
N LEU A 177 3.46 10.71 16.85
CA LEU A 177 3.79 12.03 16.31
C LEU A 177 3.33 13.08 17.32
N ILE A 178 4.26 13.57 18.13
CA ILE A 178 3.99 14.67 19.07
C ILE A 178 4.06 15.97 18.27
N LEU A 179 2.93 16.65 18.14
CA LEU A 179 2.76 17.84 17.33
C LEU A 179 1.92 18.86 18.10
N PRO A 180 2.38 20.13 18.18
CA PRO A 180 1.53 21.22 18.65
C PRO A 180 0.22 21.27 17.84
N ALA A 181 -0.89 21.65 18.46
CA ALA A 181 -2.22 21.66 17.84
C ALA A 181 -2.27 22.42 16.51
N GLU A 182 -1.54 23.54 16.43
CA GLU A 182 -1.46 24.37 15.23
C GLU A 182 -0.80 23.64 14.06
N ILE A 183 0.28 22.91 14.32
CA ILE A 183 0.97 22.11 13.30
C ILE A 183 0.14 20.89 12.94
N ARG A 184 -0.41 20.21 13.94
CA ARG A 184 -1.26 19.04 13.75
C ARG A 184 -2.46 19.32 12.85
N ASN A 185 -3.13 20.48 13.03
CA ASN A 185 -4.27 20.88 12.23
C ASN A 185 -3.93 21.20 10.78
N LYS A 186 -2.66 21.43 10.46
CA LYS A 186 -2.17 21.65 9.09
C LYS A 186 -1.79 20.35 8.38
N VAL A 187 -1.58 19.25 9.12
CA VAL A 187 -1.24 17.96 8.50
C VAL A 187 -2.45 17.43 7.75
N THR A 188 -2.31 17.21 6.45
CA THR A 188 -3.35 16.65 5.57
C THR A 188 -2.97 15.29 5.01
N VAL A 189 -1.67 14.99 4.96
CA VAL A 189 -1.14 13.72 4.46
C VAL A 189 -0.07 13.20 5.40
N ILE A 190 -0.17 11.91 5.77
CA ILE A 190 0.91 11.18 6.45
C ILE A 190 1.34 10.06 5.51
N GLU A 191 2.63 9.95 5.25
CA GLU A 191 3.17 8.96 4.32
C GLU A 191 4.52 8.39 4.78
N ILE A 192 4.83 7.19 4.32
CA ILE A 192 6.16 6.59 4.47
C ILE A 192 7.00 7.00 3.26
N GLU A 193 8.13 7.66 3.50
CA GLU A 193 9.01 8.12 2.43
C GLU A 193 9.55 6.97 1.60
N ASN A 194 9.77 7.23 0.30
CA ASN A 194 10.29 6.29 -0.69
C ASN A 194 9.33 5.14 -1.06
N PHE A 195 8.08 5.17 -0.62
CA PHE A 195 7.05 4.24 -1.03
C PHE A 195 5.89 4.96 -1.71
N ASN A 196 5.81 4.85 -3.04
CA ASN A 196 4.73 5.43 -3.85
C ASN A 196 3.55 4.44 -3.97
N SER A 197 2.91 4.15 -2.84
CA SER A 197 1.80 3.22 -2.78
C SER A 197 0.67 3.82 -1.97
N ALA A 198 -0.56 3.59 -2.39
CA ALA A 198 -1.74 4.04 -1.65
C ALA A 198 -1.76 3.49 -0.20
N GLY A 199 -1.25 2.27 0.00
CA GLY A 199 -1.15 1.68 1.33
C GLY A 199 -0.11 2.34 2.24
N SER A 200 0.86 3.07 1.68
CA SER A 200 1.90 3.78 2.45
C SER A 200 1.55 5.24 2.73
N THR A 201 0.32 5.64 2.45
CA THR A 201 -0.17 7.02 2.58
C THR A 201 -1.54 7.03 3.23
N VAL A 202 -1.75 7.94 4.17
CA VAL A 202 -3.03 8.19 4.83
C VAL A 202 -3.37 9.66 4.70
N LEU A 203 -4.60 9.95 4.27
CA LEU A 203 -5.15 11.29 4.26
C LEU A 203 -5.72 11.62 5.64
N VAL A 204 -5.36 12.78 6.15
CA VAL A 204 -5.80 13.29 7.46
C VAL A 204 -6.86 14.36 7.21
N ASP A 205 -8.10 14.07 7.59
CA ASP A 205 -9.23 14.97 7.43
C ASP A 205 -9.66 15.62 8.76
N GLU A 206 -10.81 16.27 8.75
CA GLU A 206 -11.39 16.98 9.89
C GLU A 206 -11.57 16.11 11.16
N ARG A 207 -11.62 14.79 11.05
CA ARG A 207 -11.77 13.88 12.21
C ARG A 207 -10.55 13.89 13.14
N TRP A 208 -9.39 14.24 12.63
CA TRP A 208 -8.13 14.29 13.37
C TRP A 208 -7.72 15.72 13.76
N ARG A 209 -8.44 16.74 13.28
CA ARG A 209 -8.19 18.14 13.63
C ARG A 209 -8.78 18.47 14.98
N ARG A 210 -8.05 19.22 15.78
CA ARG A 210 -8.56 19.82 17.00
C ARG A 210 -9.21 21.15 16.68
N ARG A 211 -10.45 21.33 17.13
CA ARG A 211 -11.19 22.57 16.96
C ARG A 211 -11.16 23.34 18.27
N PRO A 212 -10.76 24.61 18.28
CA PRO A 212 -10.91 25.43 19.46
C PRO A 212 -12.40 25.60 19.78
N VAL A 213 -12.77 25.41 21.04
CA VAL A 213 -14.13 25.61 21.53
C VAL A 213 -14.13 26.83 22.44
N GLY A 214 -14.88 27.87 22.06
CA GLY A 214 -15.09 29.06 22.89
C GLY A 214 -16.32 28.90 23.76
N LEU A 215 -16.17 28.99 25.08
CA LEU A 215 -17.28 29.00 26.02
C LEU A 215 -17.69 30.44 26.31
N ILE A 216 -18.93 30.81 25.98
CA ILE A 216 -19.46 32.15 26.15
C ILE A 216 -20.63 32.09 27.12
N SER A 217 -20.61 32.90 28.18
CA SER A 217 -21.71 33.08 29.10
C SER A 217 -22.32 34.46 29.02
N SER A 218 -23.61 34.55 29.04
CA SER A 218 -24.36 35.82 29.15
C SER A 218 -24.28 36.47 30.52
N ARG A 219 -23.89 35.70 31.54
CA ARG A 219 -23.73 36.17 32.92
C ARG A 219 -22.28 36.39 33.28
N LYS A 220 -22.00 37.45 34.06
CA LYS A 220 -20.66 37.67 34.63
C LYS A 220 -20.34 36.49 35.58
N ARG A 221 -19.14 35.90 35.42
CA ARG A 221 -18.63 34.87 36.34
C ARG A 221 -18.71 35.37 37.78
N SER A 222 -19.45 34.67 38.62
CA SER A 222 -19.46 34.94 40.06
C SER A 222 -18.30 34.18 40.72
N ALA A 223 -17.27 34.92 41.15
CA ALA A 223 -16.12 34.34 41.80
C ALA A 223 -16.45 33.67 43.15
N SER A 224 -17.66 34.01 43.72
CA SER A 224 -18.06 33.50 45.04
C SER A 224 -18.85 32.17 44.96
N GLN A 225 -19.36 31.78 43.84
CA GLN A 225 -20.15 30.54 43.67
C GLN A 225 -19.87 29.85 42.32
N PRO A 226 -18.71 29.20 42.15
CA PRO A 226 -18.30 28.60 40.87
C PRO A 226 -19.28 27.53 40.38
N LEU A 227 -19.91 26.76 41.30
CA LEU A 227 -20.82 25.66 40.94
C LEU A 227 -22.18 26.14 40.37
N LEU A 228 -22.51 27.42 40.53
CA LEU A 228 -23.72 28.04 39.95
C LEU A 228 -23.41 28.74 38.60
N ASP A 229 -22.16 28.70 38.14
CA ASP A 229 -21.82 29.19 36.83
C ASP A 229 -22.31 28.19 35.75
N ASN A 230 -23.07 28.69 34.80
CA ASN A 230 -23.63 27.90 33.71
C ASN A 230 -22.55 27.19 32.88
N LEU A 231 -21.31 27.67 32.87
CA LEU A 231 -20.20 27.08 32.13
C LEU A 231 -19.33 26.14 32.94
N PHE A 232 -19.47 26.11 34.28
CA PHE A 232 -18.63 25.29 35.16
C PHE A 232 -18.62 23.82 34.77
N TYR A 233 -19.78 23.23 34.53
CA TYR A 233 -19.88 21.81 34.16
C TYR A 233 -19.40 21.55 32.75
N LEU A 234 -19.60 22.50 31.81
CA LEU A 234 -19.10 22.39 30.46
C LEU A 234 -17.55 22.50 30.41
N ASP A 235 -17.00 23.45 31.17
CA ASP A 235 -15.57 23.61 31.36
C ASP A 235 -14.94 22.32 31.90
N LYS A 236 -15.51 21.76 32.97
CA LYS A 236 -15.06 20.49 33.55
C LYS A 236 -15.26 19.28 32.63
N ALA A 237 -16.29 19.25 31.85
CA ALA A 237 -16.52 18.17 30.87
C ALA A 237 -15.50 18.23 29.71
N LEU A 238 -15.07 19.42 29.33
CA LEU A 238 -14.08 19.63 28.26
C LEU A 238 -12.62 19.54 28.74
N ASP A 239 -12.37 19.77 30.05
CA ASP A 239 -11.03 19.76 30.69
C ASP A 239 -10.16 18.56 30.26
N PRO A 240 -10.67 17.29 30.21
CA PRO A 240 -9.90 16.13 29.77
C PRO A 240 -9.45 16.20 28.31
N PHE A 241 -10.06 17.05 27.50
CA PHE A 241 -9.81 17.20 26.06
C PHE A 241 -9.10 18.49 25.71
N THR A 242 -8.84 19.37 26.68
CA THR A 242 -8.12 20.63 26.50
C THR A 242 -6.60 20.45 26.68
N GLU A 243 -5.81 21.27 26.00
CA GLU A 243 -4.38 21.43 26.22
C GLU A 243 -4.09 22.47 27.26
#